data_db587fcf51d0b15ed23378322e15a605
#
_entry.id   db587fcf51d0b15ed23378322e15a605
#
_cell.length_a   1.000
_cell.length_b   1.000
_cell.length_c   1.000
_cell.angle_alpha   90.00
_cell.angle_beta   90.00
_cell.angle_gamma   90.00
#
_symmetry.space_group_name_H-M   'P 1'
#
loop_
_entity.id
_entity.type
_entity.pdbx_description
1 polymer ?
#
loop_
_entity_poly.entity_id
_entity_poly.type
_entity_poly.pdbx_seq_one_letter_code
_entity_poly.pdbx_strand_id
1 'polypeptide(L)'
;MCLKNYRHIITKAVIGHGKKKLDCKTSIALPQRPNRILGCWIVNHQYQAKKLPDGVELVGQYEVNIWYAFGGSKKTAVHAESIHYKGTVPIHYDSKPVSRDDVYIKSIDEPECERVKIEENGKVCVETVHCVHVEVIGETSICVETFQRQEPDESSSPFYGT
;
A
#
# COMPACT_ATOMS: atom_id res chain seq x y z
N MET A 1 -43.73 11.91 -18.27
CA MET A 1 -43.59 11.87 -16.81
C MET A 1 -42.66 10.73 -16.42
N CYS A 2 -41.53 11.03 -15.83
CA CYS A 2 -40.58 10.00 -15.37
C CYS A 2 -40.99 9.55 -13.96
N LEU A 3 -41.36 8.27 -13.84
CA LEU A 3 -41.56 7.65 -12.55
C LEU A 3 -40.22 7.33 -11.93
N LYS A 4 -39.89 7.98 -10.80
CA LYS A 4 -38.69 7.71 -10.03
C LYS A 4 -38.96 6.46 -9.16
N ASN A 5 -38.15 5.45 -9.36
CA ASN A 5 -38.14 4.26 -8.53
C ASN A 5 -36.80 4.13 -7.83
N TYR A 6 -36.84 3.65 -6.61
CA TYR A 6 -35.63 3.40 -5.83
C TYR A 6 -35.41 1.88 -5.77
N ARG A 7 -34.16 1.48 -5.93
CA ARG A 7 -33.76 0.10 -5.79
C ARG A 7 -32.60 -0.03 -4.82
N HIS A 8 -32.65 -1.09 -4.03
CA HIS A 8 -31.55 -1.47 -3.18
C HIS A 8 -30.65 -2.44 -3.93
N ILE A 9 -29.38 -2.15 -3.95
CA ILE A 9 -28.38 -2.99 -4.58
C ILE A 9 -27.40 -3.44 -3.49
N ILE A 10 -27.22 -4.76 -3.40
CA ILE A 10 -26.20 -5.36 -2.55
C ILE A 10 -24.99 -5.61 -3.44
N THR A 11 -23.87 -5.02 -3.08
CA THR A 11 -22.65 -5.09 -3.86
C THR A 11 -21.42 -5.03 -2.97
N LYS A 12 -20.28 -5.43 -3.52
CA LYS A 12 -18.99 -5.19 -2.88
C LYS A 12 -18.53 -3.78 -3.22
N ALA A 13 -18.07 -3.08 -2.22
CA ALA A 13 -17.58 -1.72 -2.36
C ALA A 13 -16.45 -1.45 -1.36
N VAL A 14 -15.73 -0.36 -1.56
CA VAL A 14 -14.77 0.11 -0.58
C VAL A 14 -15.55 0.64 0.61
N ILE A 15 -15.43 -0.02 1.75
CA ILE A 15 -16.11 0.32 3.00
C ILE A 15 -15.18 0.97 4.03
N GLY A 16 -13.89 0.95 3.77
CA GLY A 16 -12.90 1.55 4.65
C GLY A 16 -11.62 1.87 3.90
N HIS A 17 -10.89 2.84 4.40
CA HIS A 17 -9.61 3.25 3.82
C HIS A 17 -8.67 3.77 4.90
N GLY A 18 -7.39 3.65 4.64
CA GLY A 18 -6.36 4.16 5.51
C GLY A 18 -5.09 4.47 4.76
N LYS A 19 -4.36 5.45 5.26
CA LYS A 19 -3.04 5.82 4.76
C LYS A 19 -2.10 5.93 5.94
N LYS A 20 -0.86 5.50 5.74
CA LYS A 20 0.18 5.68 6.74
C LYS A 20 1.53 5.84 6.08
N LYS A 21 2.31 6.77 6.62
CA LYS A 21 3.73 6.88 6.35
C LYS A 21 4.47 5.97 7.32
N LEU A 22 5.20 5.00 6.78
CA LEU A 22 6.04 4.10 7.55
C LEU A 22 7.49 4.58 7.44
N ASP A 23 8.08 4.86 8.57
CA ASP A 23 9.49 5.22 8.66
C ASP A 23 10.22 4.23 9.55
N CYS A 24 11.47 3.96 9.22
CA CYS A 24 12.31 3.03 9.94
C CYS A 24 13.72 3.60 10.05
N LYS A 25 14.27 3.48 11.23
CA LYS A 25 15.63 3.89 11.52
C LYS A 25 16.42 2.68 11.98
N THR A 26 17.47 2.34 11.24
CA THR A 26 18.25 1.12 11.49
C THR A 26 19.74 1.46 11.55
N SER A 27 20.42 0.87 12.50
CA SER A 27 21.88 0.96 12.63
C SER A 27 22.50 -0.31 12.06
N ILE A 28 23.35 -0.18 11.07
CA ILE A 28 23.95 -1.28 10.33
C ILE A 28 25.45 -1.31 10.56
N ALA A 29 25.96 -2.48 10.99
CA ALA A 29 27.39 -2.71 11.12
C ALA A 29 27.95 -3.20 9.79
N LEU A 30 28.91 -2.47 9.24
CA LEU A 30 29.61 -2.85 8.02
C LEU A 30 30.84 -3.71 8.34
N PRO A 31 31.25 -4.60 7.42
CA PRO A 31 32.46 -5.41 7.61
C PRO A 31 33.73 -4.58 7.82
N GLN A 32 33.83 -3.44 7.13
CA GLN A 32 34.93 -2.49 7.28
C GLN A 32 34.37 -1.16 7.74
N ARG A 33 35.14 -0.41 8.53
CA ARG A 33 34.75 0.92 8.96
C ARG A 33 34.70 1.87 7.77
N PRO A 34 33.53 2.47 7.46
CA PRO A 34 33.41 3.36 6.32
C PRO A 34 34.09 4.71 6.56
N ASN A 35 34.69 5.25 5.51
CA ASN A 35 35.16 6.63 5.48
C ASN A 35 34.09 7.55 4.91
N ARG A 36 33.36 7.08 3.90
CA ARG A 36 32.34 7.86 3.21
C ARG A 36 31.29 6.94 2.61
N ILE A 37 30.04 7.34 2.67
CA ILE A 37 28.93 6.70 1.98
C ILE A 37 28.88 7.23 0.55
N LEU A 38 28.91 6.31 -0.42
CA LEU A 38 28.85 6.64 -1.84
C LEU A 38 27.44 6.49 -2.41
N GLY A 39 26.64 5.62 -1.82
CA GLY A 39 25.24 5.42 -2.25
C GLY A 39 24.50 4.50 -1.30
N CYS A 40 23.19 4.61 -1.32
CA CYS A 40 22.29 3.73 -0.58
C CYS A 40 21.01 3.57 -1.38
N TRP A 41 20.60 2.33 -1.59
CA TRP A 41 19.35 2.04 -2.31
C TRP A 41 18.68 0.80 -1.74
N ILE A 42 17.38 0.69 -2.00
CA ILE A 42 16.54 -0.37 -1.48
C ILE A 42 16.00 -1.21 -2.64
N VAL A 43 16.05 -2.52 -2.47
CA VAL A 43 15.55 -3.49 -3.44
C VAL A 43 14.80 -4.61 -2.73
N ASN A 44 14.11 -5.45 -3.51
CA ASN A 44 13.46 -6.67 -3.03
C ASN A 44 12.44 -6.43 -1.92
N HIS A 45 11.61 -5.40 -2.08
CA HIS A 45 10.53 -5.13 -1.14
C HIS A 45 9.43 -6.18 -1.26
N GLN A 46 9.15 -6.87 -0.16
CA GLN A 46 8.09 -7.87 -0.02
C GLN A 46 7.26 -7.54 1.20
N TYR A 47 5.96 -7.72 1.10
CA TYR A 47 5.05 -7.41 2.20
C TYR A 47 3.82 -8.30 2.20
N GLN A 48 3.19 -8.40 3.37
CA GLN A 48 1.90 -9.06 3.57
C GLN A 48 1.02 -8.16 4.43
N ALA A 49 -0.27 -8.15 4.13
CA ALA A 49 -1.25 -7.39 4.87
C ALA A 49 -2.22 -8.34 5.58
N LYS A 50 -2.53 -8.02 6.82
CA LYS A 50 -3.49 -8.78 7.64
C LYS A 50 -4.50 -7.82 8.24
N LYS A 51 -5.78 -8.17 8.12
CA LYS A 51 -6.86 -7.41 8.74
C LYS A 51 -6.85 -7.61 10.24
N LEU A 52 -6.93 -6.50 10.97
CA LEU A 52 -7.12 -6.47 12.42
C LEU A 52 -8.47 -5.82 12.75
N PRO A 53 -9.02 -5.98 13.97
CA PRO A 53 -10.27 -5.32 14.35
C PRO A 53 -10.25 -3.81 14.13
N ASP A 54 -9.13 -3.15 14.39
CA ASP A 54 -9.00 -1.69 14.33
C ASP A 54 -8.22 -1.16 13.14
N GLY A 55 -7.73 -2.05 12.26
CA GLY A 55 -6.91 -1.61 11.15
C GLY A 55 -6.35 -2.75 10.31
N VAL A 56 -5.26 -2.46 9.63
CA VAL A 56 -4.53 -3.43 8.82
C VAL A 56 -3.08 -3.47 9.30
N GLU A 57 -2.62 -4.65 9.63
CA GLU A 57 -1.21 -4.88 9.95
C GLU A 57 -0.45 -5.17 8.66
N LEU A 58 0.60 -4.42 8.43
CA LEU A 58 1.52 -4.62 7.33
C LEU A 58 2.84 -5.14 7.88
N VAL A 59 3.25 -6.31 7.41
CA VAL A 59 4.55 -6.91 7.73
C VAL A 59 5.33 -7.03 6.44
N GLY A 60 6.55 -6.55 6.44
CA GLY A 60 7.36 -6.61 5.24
C GLY A 60 8.85 -6.67 5.51
N GLN A 61 9.57 -6.79 4.42
CA GLN A 61 11.03 -6.79 4.41
C GLN A 61 11.55 -6.17 3.13
N TYR A 62 12.71 -5.61 3.20
CA TYR A 62 13.45 -5.11 2.04
C TYR A 62 14.94 -5.24 2.30
N GLU A 63 15.70 -5.11 1.25
CA GLU A 63 17.17 -5.16 1.31
C GLU A 63 17.72 -3.75 1.10
N VAL A 64 18.52 -3.31 2.05
CA VAL A 64 19.26 -2.04 1.98
C VAL A 64 20.66 -2.35 1.48
N ASN A 65 21.06 -1.69 0.40
CA ASN A 65 22.40 -1.80 -0.16
C ASN A 65 23.16 -0.49 0.12
N ILE A 66 24.30 -0.60 0.75
CA ILE A 66 25.14 0.54 1.10
C ILE A 66 26.46 0.40 0.32
N TRP A 67 26.71 1.37 -0.54
CA TRP A 67 27.97 1.49 -1.25
C TRP A 67 28.84 2.51 -0.51
N TYR A 68 30.02 2.09 -0.07
CA TYR A 68 30.88 2.90 0.78
C TYR A 68 32.33 2.76 0.43
N ALA A 69 33.11 3.79 0.79
CA ALA A 69 34.55 3.80 0.70
C ALA A 69 35.17 3.51 2.07
N PHE A 70 36.27 2.79 2.08
CA PHE A 70 37.03 2.45 3.27
C PHE A 70 38.52 2.41 2.99
N GLY A 71 39.33 2.17 4.04
CA GLY A 71 40.80 2.13 3.90
C GLY A 71 41.38 3.41 3.36
N GLY A 72 41.03 4.55 3.97
CA GLY A 72 41.47 5.89 3.52
C GLY A 72 40.85 6.29 2.17
N SER A 73 39.64 5.83 1.90
CA SER A 73 38.88 6.04 0.65
C SER A 73 39.53 5.45 -0.61
N LYS A 74 40.44 4.49 -0.41
CA LYS A 74 41.14 3.81 -1.52
C LYS A 74 40.39 2.59 -2.04
N LYS A 75 39.51 2.00 -1.23
CA LYS A 75 38.74 0.81 -1.57
C LYS A 75 37.25 1.10 -1.42
N THR A 76 36.45 0.38 -2.17
CA THR A 76 34.98 0.47 -2.10
C THR A 76 34.38 -0.91 -1.94
N ALA A 77 33.20 -0.99 -1.34
CA ALA A 77 32.43 -2.20 -1.21
C ALA A 77 30.93 -1.88 -1.17
N VAL A 78 30.12 -2.89 -1.42
CA VAL A 78 28.69 -2.83 -1.24
C VAL A 78 28.30 -3.86 -0.16
N HIS A 79 27.56 -3.41 0.84
CA HIS A 79 27.00 -4.27 1.87
C HIS A 79 25.48 -4.31 1.74
N ALA A 80 24.91 -5.51 1.72
CA ALA A 80 23.48 -5.73 1.68
C ALA A 80 22.98 -6.18 3.05
N GLU A 81 21.93 -5.56 3.52
CA GLU A 81 21.30 -5.89 4.81
C GLU A 81 19.80 -6.03 4.62
N SER A 82 19.24 -7.12 5.16
CA SER A 82 17.81 -7.35 5.15
C SER A 82 17.16 -6.65 6.35
N ILE A 83 16.17 -5.82 6.09
CA ILE A 83 15.44 -5.07 7.10
C ILE A 83 14.00 -5.57 7.13
N HIS A 84 13.53 -5.91 8.32
CA HIS A 84 12.15 -6.32 8.55
C HIS A 84 11.40 -5.18 9.23
N TYR A 85 10.18 -4.94 8.81
CA TYR A 85 9.34 -3.92 9.41
C TYR A 85 7.93 -4.44 9.67
N LYS A 86 7.25 -3.80 10.61
CA LYS A 86 5.88 -4.07 10.97
C LYS A 86 5.21 -2.74 11.28
N GLY A 87 4.05 -2.52 10.71
CA GLY A 87 3.27 -1.33 10.95
C GLY A 87 1.78 -1.62 10.93
N THR A 88 1.02 -0.80 11.63
CA THR A 88 -0.44 -0.87 11.63
C THR A 88 -0.99 0.38 10.96
N VAL A 89 -1.81 0.17 9.92
CA VAL A 89 -2.51 1.24 9.23
C VAL A 89 -3.90 1.33 9.82
N PRO A 90 -4.26 2.43 10.51
CA PRO A 90 -5.61 2.61 11.02
C PRO A 90 -6.57 2.79 9.85
N ILE A 91 -7.74 2.17 9.93
CA ILE A 91 -8.76 2.22 8.89
C ILE A 91 -9.94 3.04 9.36
N HIS A 92 -10.35 3.97 8.52
CA HIS A 92 -11.60 4.70 8.67
C HIS A 92 -12.69 3.96 7.89
N TYR A 93 -13.72 3.49 8.59
CA TYR A 93 -14.83 2.74 8.00
C TYR A 93 -16.05 3.62 7.75
N ASP A 94 -16.62 3.50 6.56
CA ASP A 94 -17.88 4.15 6.20
C ASP A 94 -19.08 3.24 6.49
N SER A 95 -18.82 1.94 6.66
CA SER A 95 -19.80 0.92 7.00
C SER A 95 -19.23 0.01 8.08
N LYS A 96 -20.12 -0.70 8.80
CA LYS A 96 -19.67 -1.60 9.86
C LYS A 96 -18.81 -2.74 9.29
N PRO A 97 -17.56 -2.92 9.76
CA PRO A 97 -16.71 -3.99 9.27
C PRO A 97 -17.19 -5.36 9.77
N VAL A 98 -17.00 -6.37 8.93
CA VAL A 98 -17.22 -7.78 9.26
C VAL A 98 -15.97 -8.60 8.96
N SER A 99 -15.85 -9.77 9.59
CA SER A 99 -14.63 -10.59 9.49
C SER A 99 -14.32 -11.09 8.08
N ARG A 100 -15.33 -11.19 7.21
CA ARG A 100 -15.17 -11.65 5.81
C ARG A 100 -14.76 -10.56 4.83
N ASP A 101 -14.59 -9.31 5.29
CA ASP A 101 -14.17 -8.23 4.42
C ASP A 101 -12.73 -8.43 3.96
N ASP A 102 -12.45 -8.07 2.72
CA ASP A 102 -11.15 -8.24 2.10
C ASP A 102 -10.29 -6.98 2.23
N VAL A 103 -9.02 -7.18 2.50
CA VAL A 103 -8.03 -6.10 2.51
C VAL A 103 -7.39 -5.98 1.13
N TYR A 104 -7.35 -4.78 0.62
CA TYR A 104 -6.71 -4.46 -0.64
C TYR A 104 -5.67 -3.34 -0.45
N ILE A 105 -4.45 -3.61 -0.85
CA ILE A 105 -3.40 -2.60 -0.87
C ILE A 105 -3.55 -1.79 -2.15
N LYS A 106 -4.12 -0.59 -2.05
CA LYS A 106 -4.36 0.28 -3.20
C LYS A 106 -3.06 0.80 -3.79
N SER A 107 -2.15 1.22 -2.93
CA SER A 107 -0.83 1.66 -3.34
C SER A 107 0.16 1.49 -2.19
N ILE A 108 1.36 1.12 -2.51
CA ILE A 108 2.48 1.11 -1.60
C ILE A 108 3.67 1.67 -2.34
N ASP A 109 4.29 2.69 -1.78
CA ASP A 109 5.48 3.27 -2.36
C ASP A 109 6.66 2.34 -2.12
N GLU A 110 7.62 2.33 -3.03
CA GLU A 110 8.89 1.68 -2.78
C GLU A 110 9.60 2.39 -1.64
N PRO A 111 10.12 1.65 -0.63
CA PRO A 111 10.90 2.26 0.42
C PRO A 111 12.12 3.00 -0.14
N GLU A 112 12.36 4.19 0.36
CA GLU A 112 13.48 5.02 -0.06
C GLU A 112 14.39 5.34 1.13
N CYS A 113 15.70 5.45 0.87
CA CYS A 113 16.64 5.97 1.84
C CYS A 113 16.47 7.48 1.95
N GLU A 114 15.91 7.93 3.05
CA GLU A 114 15.73 9.37 3.32
C GLU A 114 17.04 9.99 3.82
N ARG A 115 17.75 9.25 4.68
CA ARG A 115 19.02 9.71 5.25
C ARG A 115 19.93 8.53 5.55
N VAL A 116 21.22 8.73 5.28
CA VAL A 116 22.27 7.77 5.60
C VAL A 116 23.40 8.53 6.30
N LYS A 117 23.79 8.09 7.49
CA LYS A 117 24.82 8.76 8.29
C LYS A 117 25.75 7.74 8.91
N ILE A 118 27.05 8.03 8.87
CA ILE A 118 28.06 7.28 9.62
C ILE A 118 28.04 7.77 11.08
N GLU A 119 27.79 6.84 12.00
CA GLU A 119 27.80 7.12 13.43
C GLU A 119 29.23 7.11 14.00
N GLU A 120 29.41 7.70 15.19
CA GLU A 120 30.71 7.75 15.84
C GLU A 120 31.34 6.38 16.10
N ASN A 121 30.49 5.36 16.36
CA ASN A 121 30.94 3.98 16.55
C ASN A 121 31.29 3.23 15.23
N GLY A 122 31.23 3.92 14.09
CA GLY A 122 31.52 3.35 12.79
C GLY A 122 30.36 2.60 12.12
N LYS A 123 29.23 2.46 12.81
CA LYS A 123 28.01 1.92 12.20
C LYS A 123 27.36 2.95 11.29
N VAL A 124 26.51 2.49 10.41
CA VAL A 124 25.76 3.35 9.50
C VAL A 124 24.30 3.37 9.91
N CYS A 125 23.79 4.57 10.20
CA CYS A 125 22.36 4.77 10.46
C CYS A 125 21.67 5.05 9.16
N VAL A 126 20.67 4.22 8.82
CA VAL A 126 19.86 4.37 7.62
C VAL A 126 18.42 4.69 8.04
N GLU A 127 17.89 5.79 7.55
CA GLU A 127 16.49 6.16 7.72
C GLU A 127 15.75 5.93 6.41
N THR A 128 14.71 5.12 6.46
CA THR A 128 13.90 4.77 5.29
C THR A 128 12.47 5.21 5.49
N VAL A 129 11.79 5.51 4.41
CA VAL A 129 10.40 5.94 4.42
C VAL A 129 9.64 5.38 3.23
N HIS A 130 8.39 5.03 3.46
CA HIS A 130 7.42 4.73 2.40
C HIS A 130 6.00 4.95 2.90
N CYS A 131 5.10 5.21 1.97
CA CYS A 131 3.68 5.44 2.26
C CYS A 131 2.86 4.24 1.79
N VAL A 132 1.82 3.92 2.56
CA VAL A 132 0.89 2.83 2.25
C VAL A 132 -0.52 3.37 2.23
N HIS A 133 -1.27 3.00 1.20
CA HIS A 133 -2.70 3.27 1.09
C HIS A 133 -3.45 1.96 1.01
N VAL A 134 -4.32 1.71 1.99
CA VAL A 134 -5.06 0.47 2.14
C VAL A 134 -6.55 0.74 1.99
N GLU A 135 -7.25 -0.15 1.32
CA GLU A 135 -8.70 -0.17 1.24
C GLU A 135 -9.23 -1.49 1.79
N VAL A 136 -10.39 -1.42 2.44
CA VAL A 136 -11.13 -2.61 2.86
C VAL A 136 -12.37 -2.71 2.00
N ILE A 137 -12.55 -3.86 1.36
CA ILE A 137 -13.67 -4.13 0.46
C ILE A 137 -14.63 -5.06 1.18
N GLY A 138 -15.88 -4.65 1.27
CA GLY A 138 -16.91 -5.42 1.92
C GLY A 138 -18.24 -5.29 1.21
N GLU A 139 -19.17 -6.13 1.63
CA GLU A 139 -20.53 -6.11 1.11
C GLU A 139 -21.29 -4.95 1.75
N THR A 140 -21.94 -4.16 0.92
CA THR A 140 -22.76 -3.03 1.34
C THR A 140 -24.03 -2.96 0.53
N SER A 141 -25.02 -2.27 1.09
CA SER A 141 -26.30 -1.99 0.42
C SER A 141 -26.35 -0.51 0.05
N ILE A 142 -26.63 -0.25 -1.21
CA ILE A 142 -26.82 1.10 -1.73
C ILE A 142 -28.22 1.25 -2.27
N CYS A 143 -28.78 2.45 -2.14
CA CYS A 143 -30.06 2.80 -2.71
C CYS A 143 -29.81 3.66 -3.94
N VAL A 144 -30.30 3.20 -5.09
CA VAL A 144 -30.13 3.92 -6.35
C VAL A 144 -31.50 4.35 -6.87
N GLU A 145 -31.52 5.52 -7.47
CA GLU A 145 -32.68 6.05 -8.17
C GLU A 145 -32.64 5.53 -9.60
N THR A 146 -33.72 4.88 -10.01
CA THR A 146 -33.85 4.34 -11.36
C THR A 146 -34.96 5.05 -12.12
N PHE A 147 -34.73 5.23 -13.40
CA PHE A 147 -35.74 5.79 -14.31
C PHE A 147 -36.22 4.67 -15.22
N GLN A 148 -37.52 4.57 -15.31
CA GLN A 148 -38.10 3.62 -16.23
C GLN A 148 -37.90 4.13 -17.67
N ARG A 149 -37.10 3.40 -18.43
CA ARG A 149 -36.91 3.68 -19.85
C ARG A 149 -38.14 3.20 -20.58
N GLN A 150 -38.76 4.08 -21.37
CA GLN A 150 -39.84 3.71 -22.24
C GLN A 150 -39.26 2.84 -23.35
N GLU A 151 -39.57 1.54 -23.32
CA GLU A 151 -39.17 0.68 -24.42
C GLU A 151 -40.00 1.05 -25.65
N PRO A 152 -39.42 1.00 -26.85
CA PRO A 152 -40.19 1.17 -28.05
C PRO A 152 -41.24 0.07 -28.10
N ASP A 153 -42.49 0.47 -28.40
CA ASP A 153 -43.62 -0.44 -28.48
C ASP A 153 -43.33 -1.51 -29.55
N GLU A 154 -43.18 -2.75 -29.14
CA GLU A 154 -42.94 -3.86 -30.05
C GLU A 154 -44.07 -4.03 -31.06
N SER A 155 -45.28 -3.53 -30.74
CA SER A 155 -46.40 -3.55 -31.64
C SER A 155 -46.22 -2.65 -32.88
N SER A 156 -45.25 -1.74 -32.85
CA SER A 156 -44.95 -0.87 -33.99
C SER A 156 -43.77 -1.38 -34.83
N SER A 157 -43.20 -2.52 -34.51
CA SER A 157 -42.12 -3.07 -35.28
C SER A 157 -42.66 -3.45 -36.68
N PRO A 158 -41.98 -2.97 -37.75
CA PRO A 158 -42.45 -3.28 -39.10
C PRO A 158 -42.43 -4.78 -39.33
N PHE A 159 -43.55 -5.28 -39.72
CA PHE A 159 -43.71 -6.68 -40.01
C PHE A 159 -43.04 -7.01 -41.35
N TYR A 160 -41.98 -7.74 -41.31
CA TYR A 160 -41.36 -8.26 -42.54
C TYR A 160 -42.07 -9.55 -42.94
N GLY A 161 -43.19 -9.37 -43.56
CA GLY A 161 -43.94 -10.47 -44.16
C GLY A 161 -43.45 -10.81 -45.54
N THR A 162 -43.32 -12.04 -45.78
CA THR A 162 -42.97 -12.91 -46.86
C THR A 162 -41.77 -13.35 -47.10
#